data_8a644050b6a8bfe2561b1019fe3cadef
#
_entry.id   8a644050b6a8bfe2561b1019fe3cadef
#
_cell.length_a   1.000
_cell.length_b   1.000
_cell.length_c   1.000
_cell.angle_alpha   90.00
_cell.angle_beta   90.00
_cell.angle_gamma   90.00
#
_symmetry.space_group_name_H-M   'P 1'
#
loop_
_entity.id
_entity.type
_entity.pdbx_description
1 polymer ?
#
loop_
_entity_poly.entity_id
_entity_poly.type
_entity_poly.pdbx_seq_one_letter_code
_entity_poly.pdbx_strand_id
1 'polypeptide(L)'
;LTAQAQQGGISSEMLNQIKQSYQATPTDKAIRNALGGTSINTLALNQENQADFDTHFSNKVLSKGITDQRSSGRCWLFTGLNVLRSQMIAKYGLDEMEFSQNYCFFYDQLEKSNLFLQGIIDTREKPMDDKMVEWLFKHPLSDGGQFTGVSDIIGKYGLVPKSAMVETFSSDNTGKMNNLIGLKLKEFGLQLREAAAAGAKPAELEKKKTEMLATVYRMLVLTLGEPVSTFTWSMKGGEAKEYTPLSFYKEFLGNDLTNNYVMLMNDPSREFYKCYEIDYDRHSYDGKNWTYVNLPIEDIKEIAIASIKDSTMMYFSCDVGKFLDSKRGLL
;
A
#
# COMPACT_ATOMS: atom_id res chain seq x y z
N LEU A 1 27.82 -0.01 -48.42
CA LEU A 1 27.42 -0.93 -47.33
C LEU A 1 25.93 -0.63 -47.00
N THR A 2 25.01 -1.32 -47.69
CA THR A 2 23.58 -1.33 -47.32
C THR A 2 23.47 -2.14 -46.04
N ALA A 3 23.23 -1.43 -44.92
CA ALA A 3 22.83 -2.09 -43.71
C ALA A 3 21.47 -2.78 -43.96
N GLN A 4 21.46 -4.09 -44.11
CA GLN A 4 20.23 -4.86 -44.07
C GLN A 4 19.59 -4.65 -42.68
N ALA A 5 18.43 -3.98 -42.67
CA ALA A 5 17.68 -3.81 -41.46
C ALA A 5 17.37 -5.21 -40.91
N GLN A 6 17.72 -5.47 -39.65
CA GLN A 6 17.34 -6.68 -38.96
C GLN A 6 15.83 -6.87 -39.05
N GLN A 7 15.35 -8.08 -39.29
CA GLN A 7 13.94 -8.41 -39.41
C GLN A 7 13.19 -7.91 -38.15
N GLY A 8 12.22 -7.00 -38.34
CA GLY A 8 11.50 -6.32 -37.24
C GLY A 8 11.96 -4.88 -36.95
N GLY A 9 13.07 -4.42 -37.54
CA GLY A 9 13.50 -3.01 -37.44
C GLY A 9 12.70 -2.09 -38.36
N ILE A 10 12.66 -0.79 -38.05
CA ILE A 10 12.06 0.23 -38.94
C ILE A 10 12.93 0.39 -40.18
N SER A 11 12.44 -0.12 -41.31
CA SER A 11 13.14 0.07 -42.60
C SER A 11 12.97 1.49 -43.13
N SER A 12 13.79 1.85 -44.11
CA SER A 12 13.66 3.16 -44.79
C SER A 12 12.29 3.33 -45.44
N GLU A 13 11.78 2.27 -46.05
CA GLU A 13 10.46 2.26 -46.68
C GLU A 13 9.34 2.45 -45.65
N MET A 14 9.40 1.70 -44.52
CA MET A 14 8.47 1.85 -43.42
C MET A 14 8.52 3.28 -42.84
N LEU A 15 9.72 3.83 -42.62
CA LEU A 15 9.88 5.20 -42.13
C LEU A 15 9.26 6.22 -43.08
N ASN A 16 9.43 6.04 -44.39
CA ASN A 16 8.83 6.92 -45.39
C ASN A 16 7.30 6.84 -45.38
N GLN A 17 6.72 5.65 -45.27
CA GLN A 17 5.27 5.47 -45.10
C GLN A 17 4.75 6.16 -43.82
N ILE A 18 5.44 6.00 -42.71
CA ILE A 18 5.10 6.66 -41.42
C ILE A 18 5.14 8.19 -41.59
N LYS A 19 6.20 8.73 -42.20
CA LYS A 19 6.30 10.18 -42.44
C LYS A 19 5.21 10.71 -43.35
N GLN A 20 4.84 9.97 -44.40
CA GLN A 20 3.77 10.35 -45.32
C GLN A 20 2.38 10.29 -44.70
N SER A 21 2.18 9.45 -43.68
CA SER A 21 0.92 9.37 -42.95
C SER A 21 0.63 10.61 -42.08
N TYR A 22 1.65 11.41 -41.78
CA TYR A 22 1.51 12.63 -40.98
C TYR A 22 1.43 13.88 -41.87
N GLN A 23 0.26 14.51 -41.85
CA GLN A 23 0.04 15.81 -42.48
C GLN A 23 -0.35 16.83 -41.42
N ALA A 24 0.56 17.76 -41.14
CA ALA A 24 0.36 18.74 -40.08
C ALA A 24 -0.80 19.71 -40.44
N THR A 25 -1.82 19.73 -39.61
CA THR A 25 -2.90 20.72 -39.68
C THR A 25 -2.53 22.00 -38.91
N PRO A 26 -3.27 23.11 -39.08
CA PRO A 26 -3.10 24.29 -38.23
C PRO A 26 -3.27 23.96 -36.73
N THR A 27 -4.18 23.06 -36.38
CA THR A 27 -4.41 22.58 -35.02
C THR A 27 -3.19 21.85 -34.49
N ASP A 28 -2.57 20.95 -35.25
CA ASP A 28 -1.34 20.26 -34.85
C ASP A 28 -0.20 21.22 -34.56
N LYS A 29 -0.09 22.30 -35.36
CA LYS A 29 0.92 23.34 -35.12
C LYS A 29 0.66 24.10 -33.82
N ALA A 30 -0.60 24.43 -33.53
CA ALA A 30 -0.98 25.12 -32.29
C ALA A 30 -0.70 24.22 -31.06
N ILE A 31 -1.11 22.96 -31.12
CA ILE A 31 -0.86 21.98 -30.04
C ILE A 31 0.64 21.77 -29.85
N ARG A 32 1.42 21.59 -30.89
CA ARG A 32 2.87 21.44 -30.84
C ARG A 32 3.56 22.63 -30.17
N ASN A 33 3.13 23.87 -30.54
CA ASN A 33 3.67 25.08 -29.91
C ASN A 33 3.30 25.18 -28.44
N ALA A 34 2.06 24.82 -28.07
CA ALA A 34 1.63 24.77 -26.66
C ALA A 34 2.39 23.73 -25.87
N LEU A 35 2.56 22.51 -26.42
CA LEU A 35 3.34 21.42 -25.77
C LEU A 35 4.84 21.71 -25.69
N GLY A 36 5.37 22.60 -26.57
CA GLY A 36 6.75 23.05 -26.45
C GLY A 36 7.05 23.89 -25.22
N GLY A 37 6.04 24.50 -24.61
CA GLY A 37 6.19 25.34 -23.40
C GLY A 37 5.35 24.90 -22.19
N THR A 38 4.53 23.84 -22.33
CA THR A 38 3.57 23.43 -21.30
C THR A 38 3.52 21.91 -21.18
N SER A 39 3.29 21.40 -19.97
CA SER A 39 3.17 19.95 -19.75
C SER A 39 1.91 19.39 -20.41
N ILE A 40 2.00 18.13 -20.86
CA ILE A 40 0.85 17.40 -21.43
C ILE A 40 -0.32 17.39 -20.44
N ASN A 41 -0.08 17.13 -19.16
CA ASN A 41 -1.12 17.09 -18.15
C ASN A 41 -1.88 18.41 -18.01
N THR A 42 -1.18 19.56 -18.17
CA THR A 42 -1.83 20.88 -18.11
C THR A 42 -2.73 21.11 -19.31
N LEU A 43 -2.33 20.68 -20.51
CA LEU A 43 -3.13 20.83 -21.72
C LEU A 43 -4.27 19.80 -21.83
N ALA A 44 -4.10 18.63 -21.24
CA ALA A 44 -5.12 17.59 -21.24
C ALA A 44 -6.30 17.88 -20.30
N LEU A 45 -6.16 18.88 -19.42
CA LEU A 45 -7.20 19.24 -18.47
C LEU A 45 -8.41 19.82 -19.19
N ASN A 46 -9.58 19.20 -19.01
CA ASN A 46 -10.82 19.76 -19.50
C ASN A 46 -11.25 20.94 -18.63
N GLN A 47 -11.11 22.15 -19.19
CA GLN A 47 -11.45 23.39 -18.47
C GLN A 47 -12.96 23.53 -18.20
N GLU A 48 -13.81 22.87 -18.96
CA GLU A 48 -15.26 22.86 -18.76
C GLU A 48 -15.67 22.06 -17.53
N ASN A 49 -14.87 21.09 -17.12
CA ASN A 49 -15.10 20.28 -15.91
C ASN A 49 -14.63 20.97 -14.62
N GLN A 50 -14.13 22.20 -14.67
CA GLN A 50 -13.83 22.99 -13.47
C GLN A 50 -15.07 23.59 -12.82
N ALA A 51 -16.23 23.18 -13.26
CA ALA A 51 -17.49 23.64 -12.75
C ALA A 51 -17.72 23.24 -11.27
N ASP A 52 -18.58 23.98 -10.67
CA ASP A 52 -19.03 23.95 -9.30
C ASP A 52 -19.07 22.56 -8.68
N PHE A 53 -18.17 22.30 -7.72
CA PHE A 53 -18.32 21.13 -6.86
C PHE A 53 -19.51 21.36 -5.93
N ASP A 54 -20.58 20.60 -6.15
CA ASP A 54 -21.64 20.52 -5.18
C ASP A 54 -21.14 19.82 -3.91
N THR A 55 -21.05 20.57 -2.82
CA THR A 55 -20.64 20.08 -1.50
C THR A 55 -21.83 19.63 -0.65
N HIS A 56 -23.03 19.63 -1.22
CA HIS A 56 -24.24 19.15 -0.55
C HIS A 56 -24.33 17.62 -0.67
N PHE A 57 -24.25 16.96 0.48
CA PHE A 57 -24.37 15.50 0.58
C PHE A 57 -25.57 15.12 1.42
N SER A 58 -26.42 14.24 0.89
CA SER A 58 -27.59 13.71 1.61
C SER A 58 -27.22 12.78 2.77
N ASN A 59 -26.08 12.12 2.68
CA ASN A 59 -25.58 11.19 3.70
C ASN A 59 -24.07 11.44 3.92
N LYS A 60 -23.65 11.42 5.17
CA LYS A 60 -22.24 11.58 5.56
C LYS A 60 -21.87 10.61 6.67
N VAL A 61 -20.74 9.96 6.55
CA VAL A 61 -20.13 9.20 7.65
C VAL A 61 -19.13 10.10 8.36
N LEU A 62 -19.22 10.20 9.68
CA LEU A 62 -18.35 11.08 10.47
C LEU A 62 -16.97 10.47 10.61
N SER A 63 -15.94 11.17 10.09
CA SER A 63 -14.52 10.81 10.26
C SER A 63 -13.76 11.81 11.11
N LYS A 64 -14.34 12.98 11.35
CA LYS A 64 -13.76 14.10 12.13
C LYS A 64 -12.32 14.44 11.76
N GLY A 65 -12.14 14.92 10.53
CA GLY A 65 -10.86 15.36 9.98
C GLY A 65 -10.27 14.39 8.95
N ILE A 66 -9.18 14.82 8.36
CA ILE A 66 -8.38 14.07 7.40
C ILE A 66 -7.01 13.76 8.00
N THR A 67 -6.38 12.73 7.49
CA THR A 67 -5.01 12.35 7.83
C THR A 67 -4.11 12.47 6.61
N ASP A 68 -2.83 12.76 6.83
CA ASP A 68 -1.86 12.98 5.75
C ASP A 68 -0.71 11.98 5.87
N GLN A 69 -0.55 11.14 4.85
CA GLN A 69 0.52 10.13 4.79
C GLN A 69 1.88 10.70 4.42
N ARG A 70 1.96 11.99 4.08
CA ARG A 70 3.18 12.67 3.61
C ARG A 70 3.82 11.96 2.40
N SER A 71 5.15 11.95 2.35
CA SER A 71 5.94 11.31 1.29
C SER A 71 6.18 9.81 1.59
N SER A 72 5.08 9.06 1.72
CA SER A 72 5.12 7.62 2.02
C SER A 72 4.10 6.84 1.19
N GLY A 73 4.31 5.54 0.98
CA GLY A 73 3.37 4.63 0.32
C GLY A 73 2.33 4.02 1.26
N ARG A 74 2.08 4.62 2.44
CA ARG A 74 1.21 4.09 3.50
C ARG A 74 -0.28 4.41 3.32
N CYS A 75 -0.74 4.77 2.11
CA CYS A 75 -2.16 5.09 1.86
C CYS A 75 -3.11 3.98 2.33
N TRP A 76 -2.75 2.72 2.10
CA TRP A 76 -3.49 1.56 2.54
C TRP A 76 -3.72 1.53 4.06
N LEU A 77 -2.68 1.85 4.83
CA LEU A 77 -2.72 1.86 6.29
C LEU A 77 -3.51 3.05 6.82
N PHE A 78 -3.25 4.26 6.30
CA PHE A 78 -4.01 5.46 6.67
C PHE A 78 -5.50 5.30 6.40
N THR A 79 -5.86 4.76 5.24
CA THR A 79 -7.27 4.50 4.88
C THR A 79 -7.90 3.47 5.81
N GLY A 80 -7.21 2.34 6.07
CA GLY A 80 -7.71 1.31 6.99
C GLY A 80 -7.92 1.82 8.40
N LEU A 81 -6.93 2.56 8.94
CA LEU A 81 -7.05 3.16 10.28
C LEU A 81 -8.12 4.25 10.35
N ASN A 82 -8.37 4.99 9.26
CA ASN A 82 -9.47 5.97 9.21
C ASN A 82 -10.85 5.29 9.26
N VAL A 83 -11.02 4.12 8.62
CA VAL A 83 -12.24 3.33 8.74
C VAL A 83 -12.48 2.92 10.19
N LEU A 84 -11.47 2.37 10.85
CA LEU A 84 -11.56 1.95 12.27
C LEU A 84 -11.75 3.14 13.22
N ARG A 85 -11.10 4.26 12.96
CA ARG A 85 -11.27 5.51 13.70
C ARG A 85 -12.72 5.98 13.64
N SER A 86 -13.33 5.98 12.47
CA SER A 86 -14.73 6.36 12.29
C SER A 86 -15.68 5.51 13.13
N GLN A 87 -15.45 4.20 13.16
CA GLN A 87 -16.24 3.27 14.00
C GLN A 87 -16.09 3.60 15.49
N MET A 88 -14.88 3.85 15.97
CA MET A 88 -14.64 4.21 17.36
C MET A 88 -15.26 5.55 17.75
N ILE A 89 -15.13 6.57 16.88
CA ILE A 89 -15.76 7.88 17.07
C ILE A 89 -17.27 7.75 17.17
N ALA A 90 -17.90 7.01 16.26
CA ALA A 90 -19.35 6.81 16.26
C ALA A 90 -19.82 6.03 17.49
N LYS A 91 -19.12 4.95 17.86
CA LYS A 91 -19.49 4.08 18.98
C LYS A 91 -19.41 4.77 20.34
N TYR A 92 -18.42 5.63 20.54
CA TYR A 92 -18.15 6.26 21.84
C TYR A 92 -18.42 7.77 21.87
N GLY A 93 -18.92 8.35 20.78
CA GLY A 93 -19.25 9.78 20.71
C GLY A 93 -18.01 10.68 20.87
N LEU A 94 -16.86 10.26 20.36
CA LEU A 94 -15.61 11.00 20.51
C LEU A 94 -15.57 12.24 19.62
N ASP A 95 -14.95 13.32 20.11
CA ASP A 95 -14.70 14.52 19.31
C ASP A 95 -13.61 14.31 18.29
N GLU A 96 -12.58 13.55 18.67
CA GLU A 96 -11.44 13.16 17.83
C GLU A 96 -10.87 11.82 18.28
N MET A 97 -10.28 11.11 17.36
CA MET A 97 -9.47 9.90 17.60
C MET A 97 -8.55 9.68 16.41
N GLU A 98 -7.32 9.34 16.67
CA GLU A 98 -6.39 8.89 15.65
C GLU A 98 -5.52 7.76 16.22
N PHE A 99 -5.36 6.69 15.44
CA PHE A 99 -4.45 5.59 15.76
C PHE A 99 -3.06 5.90 15.21
N SER A 100 -2.03 5.35 15.84
CA SER A 100 -0.67 5.48 15.37
C SER A 100 -0.44 4.66 14.10
N GLN A 101 -0.25 5.34 13.00
CA GLN A 101 0.17 4.73 11.74
C GLN A 101 1.62 4.23 11.85
N ASN A 102 2.47 4.97 12.56
CA ASN A 102 3.86 4.62 12.76
C ASN A 102 4.03 3.29 13.51
N TYR A 103 3.20 3.02 14.53
CA TYR A 103 3.18 1.75 15.25
C TYR A 103 2.87 0.56 14.33
N CYS A 104 1.79 0.64 13.58
CA CYS A 104 1.40 -0.42 12.67
C CYS A 104 2.43 -0.59 11.53
N PHE A 105 2.96 0.50 11.02
CA PHE A 105 3.97 0.50 9.97
C PHE A 105 5.29 -0.14 10.41
N PHE A 106 5.69 0.06 11.66
CA PHE A 106 6.87 -0.61 12.23
C PHE A 106 6.77 -2.13 12.09
N TYR A 107 5.66 -2.69 12.52
CA TYR A 107 5.45 -4.14 12.45
C TYR A 107 5.21 -4.63 11.02
N ASP A 108 4.56 -3.84 10.18
CA ASP A 108 4.43 -4.15 8.76
C ASP A 108 5.80 -4.31 8.08
N GLN A 109 6.72 -3.39 8.33
CA GLN A 109 8.06 -3.45 7.75
C GLN A 109 8.88 -4.62 8.30
N LEU A 110 8.72 -4.96 9.57
CA LEU A 110 9.37 -6.11 10.17
C LEU A 110 8.82 -7.43 9.60
N GLU A 111 7.50 -7.55 9.48
CA GLU A 111 6.85 -8.74 8.92
C GLU A 111 7.16 -8.95 7.44
N LYS A 112 7.16 -7.90 6.64
CA LYS A 112 7.57 -7.97 5.24
C LYS A 112 9.04 -8.35 5.09
N SER A 113 9.89 -7.90 6.00
CA SER A 113 11.30 -8.32 6.02
C SER A 113 11.42 -9.81 6.34
N ASN A 114 10.62 -10.33 7.29
CA ASN A 114 10.53 -11.76 7.56
C ASN A 114 9.98 -12.54 6.37
N LEU A 115 8.92 -12.03 5.73
CA LEU A 115 8.32 -12.64 4.53
C LEU A 115 9.36 -12.81 3.42
N PHE A 116 10.17 -11.78 3.16
CA PHE A 116 11.26 -11.84 2.21
C PHE A 116 12.31 -12.90 2.59
N LEU A 117 12.84 -12.85 3.82
CA LEU A 117 13.90 -13.75 4.26
C LEU A 117 13.42 -15.21 4.30
N GLN A 118 12.19 -15.44 4.72
CA GLN A 118 11.60 -16.79 4.69
C GLN A 118 11.40 -17.26 3.25
N GLY A 119 10.91 -16.41 2.36
CA GLY A 119 10.79 -16.72 0.93
C GLY A 119 12.13 -17.10 0.29
N ILE A 120 13.22 -16.46 0.70
CA ILE A 120 14.57 -16.85 0.27
C ILE A 120 14.95 -18.24 0.79
N ILE A 121 14.64 -18.55 2.04
CA ILE A 121 14.89 -19.89 2.62
C ILE A 121 14.06 -20.96 1.89
N ASP A 122 12.80 -20.69 1.62
CA ASP A 122 11.88 -21.62 0.95
C ASP A 122 12.32 -21.92 -0.51
N THR A 123 12.90 -20.92 -1.16
CA THR A 123 13.38 -20.99 -2.55
C THR A 123 14.88 -21.27 -2.66
N ARG A 124 15.56 -21.62 -1.60
CA ARG A 124 17.04 -21.74 -1.55
C ARG A 124 17.63 -22.73 -2.56
N GLU A 125 16.88 -23.77 -2.94
CA GLU A 125 17.32 -24.78 -3.89
C GLU A 125 17.00 -24.43 -5.35
N LYS A 126 16.17 -23.38 -5.56
CA LYS A 126 15.86 -22.89 -6.90
C LYS A 126 17.02 -22.05 -7.45
N PRO A 127 17.26 -22.05 -8.77
CA PRO A 127 18.30 -21.21 -9.37
C PRO A 127 17.97 -19.71 -9.26
N MET A 128 18.96 -18.85 -9.46
CA MET A 128 18.78 -17.38 -9.34
C MET A 128 17.85 -16.78 -10.41
N ASP A 129 17.72 -17.43 -11.56
CA ASP A 129 16.80 -17.08 -12.66
C ASP A 129 15.40 -17.71 -12.55
N ASP A 130 15.09 -18.39 -11.43
CA ASP A 130 13.71 -18.77 -11.12
C ASP A 130 12.88 -17.49 -10.90
N LYS A 131 11.69 -17.43 -11.53
CA LYS A 131 10.83 -16.23 -11.50
C LYS A 131 10.49 -15.75 -10.09
N MET A 132 10.30 -16.67 -9.14
CA MET A 132 10.00 -16.31 -7.76
C MET A 132 11.22 -15.74 -7.06
N VAL A 133 12.41 -16.32 -7.30
CA VAL A 133 13.67 -15.81 -6.74
C VAL A 133 13.97 -14.41 -7.28
N GLU A 134 13.87 -14.21 -8.59
CA GLU A 134 14.04 -12.90 -9.21
C GLU A 134 13.05 -11.88 -8.64
N TRP A 135 11.79 -12.25 -8.49
CA TRP A 135 10.75 -11.39 -7.94
C TRP A 135 11.07 -10.97 -6.50
N LEU A 136 11.46 -11.91 -5.64
CA LEU A 136 11.87 -11.63 -4.26
C LEU A 136 13.02 -10.62 -4.21
N PHE A 137 14.09 -10.85 -4.95
CA PHE A 137 15.24 -9.94 -4.97
C PHE A 137 14.92 -8.58 -5.62
N LYS A 138 13.97 -8.53 -6.54
CA LYS A 138 13.51 -7.28 -7.14
C LYS A 138 12.66 -6.46 -6.18
N HIS A 139 11.86 -7.13 -5.35
CA HIS A 139 10.88 -6.52 -4.44
C HIS A 139 11.10 -6.93 -2.97
N PRO A 140 12.29 -6.66 -2.38
CA PRO A 140 12.61 -7.14 -1.03
C PRO A 140 11.79 -6.48 0.07
N LEU A 141 11.31 -5.25 -0.15
CA LEU A 141 10.53 -4.47 0.79
C LEU A 141 9.74 -3.39 0.06
N SER A 142 8.54 -3.10 0.54
CA SER A 142 7.67 -2.02 0.05
C SER A 142 6.91 -1.41 1.21
N ASP A 143 6.60 -0.12 1.13
CA ASP A 143 5.69 0.56 2.07
C ASP A 143 4.23 0.54 1.62
N GLY A 144 3.96 0.02 0.41
CA GLY A 144 2.60 -0.21 -0.11
C GLY A 144 1.91 -1.42 0.51
N GLY A 145 0.61 -1.54 0.28
CA GLY A 145 -0.18 -2.67 0.75
C GLY A 145 -1.67 -2.55 0.48
N GLN A 146 -2.41 -3.51 1.02
CA GLN A 146 -3.85 -3.67 0.90
C GLN A 146 -4.51 -3.81 2.28
N PHE A 147 -5.85 -3.88 2.32
CA PHE A 147 -6.59 -4.04 3.58
C PHE A 147 -6.23 -5.31 4.35
N THR A 148 -5.85 -6.40 3.66
CA THR A 148 -5.35 -7.63 4.31
C THR A 148 -4.15 -7.36 5.21
N GLY A 149 -3.24 -6.47 4.80
CA GLY A 149 -2.14 -6.03 5.66
C GLY A 149 -2.61 -5.29 6.90
N VAL A 150 -3.66 -4.45 6.78
CA VAL A 150 -4.28 -3.79 7.95
C VAL A 150 -4.81 -4.83 8.92
N SER A 151 -5.57 -5.82 8.44
CA SER A 151 -6.18 -6.85 9.28
C SER A 151 -5.14 -7.73 9.96
N ASP A 152 -4.11 -8.16 9.23
CA ASP A 152 -3.08 -9.06 9.75
C ASP A 152 -2.22 -8.37 10.83
N ILE A 153 -1.77 -7.13 10.56
CA ILE A 153 -0.94 -6.39 11.50
C ILE A 153 -1.73 -6.04 12.78
N ILE A 154 -2.96 -5.55 12.66
CA ILE A 154 -3.77 -5.21 13.83
C ILE A 154 -4.17 -6.46 14.61
N GLY A 155 -4.54 -7.53 13.92
CA GLY A 155 -4.90 -8.80 14.57
C GLY A 155 -3.75 -9.38 15.37
N LYS A 156 -2.50 -9.24 14.90
CA LYS A 156 -1.30 -9.78 15.54
C LYS A 156 -0.70 -8.85 16.59
N TYR A 157 -0.67 -7.56 16.36
CA TYR A 157 0.06 -6.57 17.18
C TYR A 157 -0.84 -5.56 17.90
N GLY A 158 -2.12 -5.51 17.56
CA GLY A 158 -3.07 -4.56 18.15
C GLY A 158 -2.96 -3.14 17.61
N LEU A 159 -3.52 -2.21 18.37
CA LEU A 159 -3.55 -0.77 18.04
C LEU A 159 -3.12 0.08 19.23
N VAL A 160 -2.57 1.25 18.94
CA VAL A 160 -2.29 2.26 19.93
C VAL A 160 -2.81 3.64 19.44
N PRO A 161 -3.18 4.56 20.34
CA PRO A 161 -3.48 5.93 19.96
C PRO A 161 -2.23 6.61 19.40
N LYS A 162 -2.41 7.60 18.53
CA LYS A 162 -1.30 8.33 17.88
C LYS A 162 -0.30 8.90 18.87
N SER A 163 -0.78 9.35 20.03
CA SER A 163 0.07 9.92 21.09
C SER A 163 1.04 8.92 21.72
N ALA A 164 0.76 7.61 21.64
CA ALA A 164 1.63 6.59 22.21
C ALA A 164 2.87 6.28 21.33
N MET A 165 2.75 6.47 20.02
CA MET A 165 3.89 6.37 19.08
C MET A 165 3.65 7.34 17.92
N VAL A 166 4.27 8.51 17.99
CA VAL A 166 4.11 9.59 17.00
C VAL A 166 4.89 9.33 15.72
N GLU A 167 4.52 10.05 14.65
CA GLU A 167 5.28 10.02 13.40
C GLU A 167 6.69 10.59 13.59
N THR A 168 7.63 10.07 12.81
CA THR A 168 9.01 10.52 12.72
C THR A 168 9.31 11.10 11.34
N PHE A 169 10.46 11.73 11.16
CA PHE A 169 10.88 12.15 9.82
C PHE A 169 10.93 10.99 8.83
N SER A 170 11.37 9.81 9.27
CA SER A 170 11.48 8.63 8.40
C SER A 170 10.13 7.98 8.08
N SER A 171 9.15 8.03 8.99
CA SER A 171 7.80 7.57 8.69
C SER A 171 7.07 8.53 7.74
N ASP A 172 7.32 9.84 7.87
CA ASP A 172 6.81 10.84 6.93
C ASP A 172 7.51 10.82 5.56
N ASN A 173 8.71 10.21 5.46
CA ASN A 173 9.55 10.15 4.25
C ASN A 173 10.20 8.76 4.13
N THR A 174 9.41 7.75 3.82
CA THR A 174 9.79 6.32 3.88
C THR A 174 10.85 5.88 2.88
N GLY A 175 10.98 6.56 1.74
CA GLY A 175 11.76 6.10 0.59
C GLY A 175 13.23 5.78 0.91
N LYS A 176 13.91 6.63 1.70
CA LYS A 176 15.34 6.40 2.04
C LYS A 176 15.51 5.22 3.00
N MET A 177 14.67 5.12 4.02
CA MET A 177 14.67 4.01 4.96
C MET A 177 14.41 2.68 4.25
N ASN A 178 13.36 2.62 3.43
CA ASN A 178 12.99 1.42 2.67
C ASN A 178 14.10 0.97 1.74
N ASN A 179 14.77 1.89 1.05
CA ASN A 179 15.91 1.57 0.21
C ASN A 179 17.07 0.96 1.00
N LEU A 180 17.41 1.52 2.17
CA LEU A 180 18.50 1.00 3.00
C LEU A 180 18.18 -0.38 3.57
N ILE A 181 16.96 -0.59 4.09
CA ILE A 181 16.53 -1.90 4.58
C ILE A 181 16.46 -2.89 3.42
N GLY A 182 15.92 -2.51 2.26
CA GLY A 182 15.86 -3.35 1.07
C GLY A 182 17.22 -3.80 0.57
N LEU A 183 18.23 -2.91 0.59
CA LEU A 183 19.62 -3.28 0.26
C LEU A 183 20.18 -4.28 1.27
N LYS A 184 19.93 -4.07 2.56
CA LYS A 184 20.37 -4.99 3.62
C LYS A 184 19.67 -6.35 3.51
N LEU A 185 18.39 -6.38 3.18
CA LEU A 185 17.66 -7.62 2.93
C LEU A 185 18.21 -8.40 1.74
N LYS A 186 18.59 -7.73 0.64
CA LYS A 186 19.25 -8.38 -0.51
C LYS A 186 20.58 -9.01 -0.12
N GLU A 187 21.40 -8.30 0.65
CA GLU A 187 22.65 -8.84 1.21
C GLU A 187 22.39 -10.09 2.07
N PHE A 188 21.42 -10.01 2.97
CA PHE A 188 21.03 -11.13 3.81
C PHE A 188 20.46 -12.31 3.01
N GLY A 189 19.68 -12.04 1.99
CA GLY A 189 19.15 -13.06 1.08
C GLY A 189 20.26 -13.84 0.38
N LEU A 190 21.29 -13.16 -0.10
CA LEU A 190 22.48 -13.81 -0.67
C LEU A 190 23.22 -14.66 0.38
N GLN A 191 23.45 -14.14 1.58
CA GLN A 191 24.09 -14.88 2.67
C GLN A 191 23.32 -16.14 3.08
N LEU A 192 21.98 -16.09 3.11
CA LEU A 192 21.15 -17.27 3.38
C LEU A 192 21.28 -18.33 2.27
N ARG A 193 21.27 -17.90 1.01
CA ARG A 193 21.48 -18.82 -0.13
C ARG A 193 22.87 -19.44 -0.14
N GLU A 194 23.91 -18.66 0.14
CA GLU A 194 25.28 -19.15 0.28
C GLU A 194 25.41 -20.16 1.43
N ALA A 195 24.82 -19.87 2.59
CA ALA A 195 24.81 -20.79 3.72
C ALA A 195 24.09 -22.11 3.38
N ALA A 196 22.95 -22.03 2.70
CA ALA A 196 22.18 -23.19 2.24
C ALA A 196 23.02 -24.03 1.23
N ALA A 197 23.67 -23.41 0.25
CA ALA A 197 24.55 -24.06 -0.71
C ALA A 197 25.77 -24.73 -0.04
N ALA A 198 26.24 -24.15 1.08
CA ALA A 198 27.29 -24.74 1.91
C ALA A 198 26.80 -25.88 2.82
N GLY A 199 25.51 -26.24 2.76
CA GLY A 199 24.94 -27.37 3.50
C GLY A 199 24.37 -27.00 4.89
N ALA A 200 24.10 -25.73 5.17
CA ALA A 200 23.46 -25.31 6.41
C ALA A 200 22.10 -25.98 6.59
N LYS A 201 21.84 -26.50 7.78
CA LYS A 201 20.56 -27.13 8.13
C LYS A 201 19.44 -26.10 8.32
N PRO A 202 18.17 -26.50 8.19
CA PRO A 202 17.04 -25.58 8.37
C PRO A 202 17.08 -24.79 9.68
N ALA A 203 17.46 -25.42 10.80
CA ALA A 203 17.59 -24.74 12.10
C ALA A 203 18.70 -23.68 12.11
N GLU A 204 19.77 -23.86 11.36
CA GLU A 204 20.85 -22.89 11.23
C GLU A 204 20.43 -21.70 10.37
N LEU A 205 19.67 -21.93 9.30
CA LEU A 205 19.10 -20.88 8.47
C LEU A 205 18.09 -20.05 9.27
N GLU A 206 17.25 -20.70 10.07
CA GLU A 206 16.28 -20.03 10.94
C GLU A 206 16.98 -19.15 11.99
N LYS A 207 18.05 -19.65 12.60
CA LYS A 207 18.86 -18.85 13.52
C LYS A 207 19.47 -17.62 12.83
N LYS A 208 20.07 -17.80 11.64
CA LYS A 208 20.60 -16.68 10.85
C LYS A 208 19.52 -15.66 10.50
N LYS A 209 18.33 -16.12 10.06
CA LYS A 209 17.18 -15.25 9.79
C LYS A 209 16.81 -14.42 11.02
N THR A 210 16.78 -15.01 12.19
CA THR A 210 16.46 -14.31 13.45
C THR A 210 17.49 -13.21 13.75
N GLU A 211 18.79 -13.48 13.57
CA GLU A 211 19.87 -12.49 13.76
C GLU A 211 19.77 -11.35 12.72
N MET A 212 19.41 -11.67 11.48
CA MET A 212 19.18 -10.70 10.42
C MET A 212 17.96 -9.80 10.72
N LEU A 213 16.86 -10.40 11.20
CA LEU A 213 15.68 -9.65 11.64
C LEU A 213 15.97 -8.76 12.84
N ALA A 214 16.82 -9.17 13.78
CA ALA A 214 17.28 -8.32 14.88
C ALA A 214 18.00 -7.06 14.35
N THR A 215 18.77 -7.20 13.27
CA THR A 215 19.41 -6.05 12.59
C THR A 215 18.36 -5.13 11.96
N VAL A 216 17.37 -5.68 11.26
CA VAL A 216 16.26 -4.92 10.67
C VAL A 216 15.45 -4.21 11.78
N TYR A 217 15.13 -4.91 12.86
CA TYR A 217 14.44 -4.33 14.02
C TYR A 217 15.19 -3.11 14.56
N ARG A 218 16.51 -3.22 14.73
CA ARG A 218 17.33 -2.07 15.14
C ARG A 218 17.27 -0.91 14.15
N MET A 219 17.30 -1.17 12.83
CA MET A 219 17.16 -0.12 11.82
C MET A 219 15.79 0.57 11.92
N LEU A 220 14.74 -0.19 12.14
CA LEU A 220 13.38 0.34 12.34
C LEU A 220 13.29 1.17 13.63
N VAL A 221 13.83 0.70 14.75
CA VAL A 221 13.86 1.47 16.02
C VAL A 221 14.59 2.81 15.84
N LEU A 222 15.72 2.81 15.15
CA LEU A 222 16.50 4.04 14.91
C LEU A 222 15.80 5.05 13.99
N THR A 223 14.86 4.61 13.18
CA THR A 223 14.19 5.46 12.19
C THR A 223 12.74 5.80 12.55
N LEU A 224 12.02 4.85 13.14
CA LEU A 224 10.59 4.97 13.46
C LEU A 224 10.32 5.14 14.98
N GLY A 225 11.34 4.91 15.83
CA GLY A 225 11.17 4.81 17.27
C GLY A 225 10.85 3.39 17.73
N GLU A 226 11.03 3.14 19.02
CA GLU A 226 10.73 1.84 19.62
C GLU A 226 9.22 1.70 19.85
N PRO A 227 8.57 0.63 19.37
CA PRO A 227 7.15 0.44 19.58
C PRO A 227 6.84 0.15 21.05
N VAL A 228 5.79 0.79 21.56
CA VAL A 228 5.38 0.65 22.96
C VAL A 228 4.80 -0.75 23.23
N SER A 229 5.14 -1.32 24.37
CA SER A 229 4.54 -2.58 24.86
C SER A 229 3.30 -2.32 25.71
N THR A 230 3.29 -1.21 26.45
CA THR A 230 2.16 -0.71 27.25
C THR A 230 2.07 0.81 27.12
N PHE A 231 0.89 1.35 27.36
CA PHE A 231 0.65 2.79 27.38
C PHE A 231 -0.56 3.11 28.24
N THR A 232 -0.59 4.32 28.79
CA THR A 232 -1.72 4.80 29.56
C THR A 232 -2.65 5.63 28.65
N TRP A 233 -3.93 5.33 28.67
CA TRP A 233 -4.93 6.07 27.92
C TRP A 233 -6.25 6.18 28.68
N SER A 234 -6.98 7.27 28.44
CA SER A 234 -8.30 7.50 29.01
C SER A 234 -9.25 8.03 27.95
N MET A 235 -10.49 7.58 27.97
CA MET A 235 -11.56 8.22 27.24
C MET A 235 -11.87 9.58 27.90
N LYS A 236 -12.33 10.58 27.13
CA LYS A 236 -12.69 11.89 27.66
C LYS A 236 -13.64 11.77 28.87
N GLY A 237 -13.20 12.26 30.03
CA GLY A 237 -13.95 12.17 31.30
C GLY A 237 -13.87 10.84 32.03
N GLY A 238 -13.11 9.87 31.52
CA GLY A 238 -12.88 8.58 32.16
C GLY A 238 -11.57 8.51 32.93
N GLU A 239 -11.40 7.46 33.75
CA GLU A 239 -10.15 7.17 34.43
C GLU A 239 -9.09 6.67 33.45
N ALA A 240 -7.84 7.08 33.69
CA ALA A 240 -6.70 6.59 32.92
C ALA A 240 -6.40 5.15 33.28
N LYS A 241 -6.28 4.31 32.27
CA LYS A 241 -5.92 2.87 32.43
C LYS A 241 -4.68 2.54 31.61
N GLU A 242 -3.94 1.57 32.06
CA GLU A 242 -2.84 0.97 31.30
C GLU A 242 -3.38 -0.10 30.34
N TYR A 243 -2.90 -0.05 29.11
CA TYR A 243 -3.26 -0.98 28.04
C TYR A 243 -2.00 -1.56 27.39
N THR A 244 -2.10 -2.83 26.98
CA THR A 244 -1.28 -3.33 25.88
C THR A 244 -1.98 -3.00 24.56
N PRO A 245 -1.26 -2.93 23.44
CA PRO A 245 -1.88 -2.67 22.13
C PRO A 245 -3.02 -3.63 21.78
N LEU A 246 -2.88 -4.91 22.09
CA LEU A 246 -3.91 -5.93 21.88
C LEU A 246 -5.12 -5.76 22.81
N SER A 247 -4.90 -5.42 24.10
CA SER A 247 -6.02 -5.19 25.02
C SER A 247 -6.82 -3.94 24.63
N PHE A 248 -6.14 -2.89 24.18
CA PHE A 248 -6.78 -1.69 23.67
C PHE A 248 -7.63 -1.98 22.43
N TYR A 249 -7.07 -2.69 21.44
CA TYR A 249 -7.81 -3.10 20.27
C TYR A 249 -9.07 -3.91 20.60
N LYS A 250 -8.93 -4.92 21.48
CA LYS A 250 -10.03 -5.79 21.89
C LYS A 250 -11.13 -5.04 22.64
N GLU A 251 -10.79 -4.10 23.52
CA GLU A 251 -11.77 -3.34 24.32
C GLU A 251 -12.56 -2.37 23.43
N PHE A 252 -11.90 -1.63 22.55
CA PHE A 252 -12.54 -0.52 21.85
C PHE A 252 -13.12 -0.87 20.49
N LEU A 253 -12.50 -1.77 19.76
CA LEU A 253 -12.94 -2.21 18.44
C LEU A 253 -13.42 -3.66 18.46
N GLY A 254 -12.56 -4.59 18.85
CA GLY A 254 -12.91 -6.01 19.05
C GLY A 254 -13.38 -6.74 17.80
N ASN A 255 -13.22 -6.14 16.62
CA ASN A 255 -13.71 -6.68 15.36
C ASN A 255 -12.77 -7.78 14.86
N ASP A 256 -13.33 -8.84 14.30
CA ASP A 256 -12.58 -9.77 13.48
C ASP A 256 -12.37 -9.16 12.09
N LEU A 257 -11.27 -8.41 11.92
CA LEU A 257 -10.98 -7.70 10.68
C LEU A 257 -10.77 -8.65 9.50
N THR A 258 -10.39 -9.87 9.76
CA THR A 258 -10.14 -10.88 8.74
C THR A 258 -11.42 -11.47 8.18
N ASN A 259 -12.43 -11.67 9.01
CA ASN A 259 -13.67 -12.36 8.62
C ASN A 259 -14.86 -11.41 8.41
N ASN A 260 -14.82 -10.19 8.97
CA ASN A 260 -15.92 -9.23 8.85
C ASN A 260 -15.80 -8.28 7.66
N TYR A 261 -14.73 -8.37 6.89
CA TYR A 261 -14.51 -7.52 5.72
C TYR A 261 -14.27 -8.34 4.48
N VAL A 262 -14.86 -7.93 3.39
CA VAL A 262 -14.68 -8.54 2.05
C VAL A 262 -14.11 -7.49 1.12
N MET A 263 -13.03 -7.83 0.44
CA MET A 263 -12.46 -6.98 -0.60
C MET A 263 -13.24 -7.19 -1.90
N LEU A 264 -13.67 -6.09 -2.50
CA LEU A 264 -14.32 -6.07 -3.80
C LEU A 264 -13.38 -5.45 -4.83
N MET A 265 -13.42 -5.95 -6.06
CA MET A 265 -12.66 -5.39 -7.17
C MET A 265 -13.51 -5.32 -8.42
N ASN A 266 -13.26 -4.34 -9.26
CA ASN A 266 -13.74 -4.30 -10.63
C ASN A 266 -12.56 -4.53 -11.57
N ASP A 267 -12.41 -5.77 -12.01
CA ASP A 267 -11.40 -6.19 -12.98
C ASP A 267 -12.11 -6.79 -14.21
N PRO A 268 -12.32 -5.99 -15.27
CA PRO A 268 -13.02 -6.46 -16.48
C PRO A 268 -12.20 -7.47 -17.30
N SER A 269 -10.95 -7.71 -16.98
CA SER A 269 -10.11 -8.73 -17.64
C SER A 269 -10.38 -10.15 -17.11
N ARG A 270 -11.17 -10.26 -16.03
CA ARG A 270 -11.49 -11.51 -15.34
C ARG A 270 -13.01 -11.70 -15.23
N GLU A 271 -13.42 -12.94 -15.07
CA GLU A 271 -14.84 -13.28 -14.92
C GLU A 271 -15.42 -12.63 -13.66
N PHE A 272 -16.56 -11.95 -13.78
CA PHE A 272 -17.28 -11.39 -12.65
C PHE A 272 -17.97 -12.47 -11.81
N TYR A 273 -18.30 -12.12 -10.58
CA TYR A 273 -18.94 -12.97 -9.55
C TYR A 273 -18.07 -14.19 -9.18
N LYS A 274 -16.76 -14.03 -9.29
CA LYS A 274 -15.75 -15.02 -8.88
C LYS A 274 -14.86 -14.44 -7.79
N CYS A 275 -14.37 -15.32 -6.95
CA CYS A 275 -13.35 -15.00 -5.94
C CYS A 275 -11.97 -15.30 -6.53
N TYR A 276 -11.05 -14.36 -6.37
CA TYR A 276 -9.66 -14.48 -6.82
C TYR A 276 -8.72 -14.24 -5.65
N GLU A 277 -7.61 -14.95 -5.63
CA GLU A 277 -6.52 -14.79 -4.70
C GLU A 277 -5.26 -14.40 -5.49
N ILE A 278 -4.51 -13.42 -4.96
CA ILE A 278 -3.23 -13.02 -5.51
C ILE A 278 -2.15 -13.71 -4.70
N ASP A 279 -1.48 -14.65 -5.34
CA ASP A 279 -0.43 -15.43 -4.70
C ASP A 279 0.70 -14.53 -4.20
N TYR A 280 1.14 -14.78 -2.96
CA TYR A 280 2.21 -14.06 -2.27
C TYR A 280 1.94 -12.56 -2.01
N ASP A 281 0.74 -12.04 -2.31
CA ASP A 281 0.34 -10.66 -1.96
C ASP A 281 -0.21 -10.64 -0.53
N ARG A 282 0.71 -10.64 0.43
CA ARG A 282 0.47 -10.62 1.87
C ARG A 282 1.59 -9.87 2.58
N HIS A 283 1.35 -9.45 3.81
CA HIS A 283 2.28 -8.63 4.57
C HIS A 283 3.13 -9.43 5.55
N SER A 284 2.64 -10.55 6.03
CA SER A 284 3.36 -11.46 6.92
C SER A 284 3.40 -12.87 6.35
N TYR A 285 4.37 -13.67 6.76
CA TYR A 285 4.52 -15.04 6.26
C TYR A 285 3.33 -15.93 6.68
N ASP A 286 2.83 -15.73 7.89
CA ASP A 286 1.66 -16.40 8.47
C ASP A 286 0.32 -15.68 8.16
N GLY A 287 0.36 -14.59 7.39
CA GLY A 287 -0.81 -13.84 6.95
C GLY A 287 -1.52 -14.47 5.76
N LYS A 288 -2.64 -13.87 5.39
CA LYS A 288 -3.46 -14.30 4.25
C LYS A 288 -3.05 -13.56 2.98
N ASN A 289 -3.03 -14.28 1.86
CA ASN A 289 -2.94 -13.66 0.54
C ASN A 289 -4.14 -12.75 0.30
N TRP A 290 -3.93 -11.69 -0.45
CA TRP A 290 -5.01 -10.82 -0.85
C TRP A 290 -6.03 -11.55 -1.69
N THR A 291 -7.26 -11.58 -1.20
CA THR A 291 -8.40 -12.21 -1.84
C THR A 291 -9.48 -11.18 -2.13
N TYR A 292 -10.13 -11.23 -3.28
CA TYR A 292 -11.21 -10.32 -3.63
C TYR A 292 -12.33 -11.02 -4.40
N VAL A 293 -13.52 -10.48 -4.29
CA VAL A 293 -14.66 -10.84 -5.15
C VAL A 293 -14.70 -9.84 -6.31
N ASN A 294 -14.64 -10.34 -7.54
CA ASN A 294 -14.69 -9.51 -8.74
C ASN A 294 -16.14 -9.22 -9.11
N LEU A 295 -16.52 -7.95 -9.15
CA LEU A 295 -17.89 -7.50 -9.43
C LEU A 295 -17.91 -6.44 -10.53
N PRO A 296 -19.02 -6.33 -11.29
CA PRO A 296 -19.29 -5.18 -12.14
C PRO A 296 -19.26 -3.89 -11.31
N ILE A 297 -18.86 -2.79 -11.95
CA ILE A 297 -18.76 -1.50 -11.26
C ILE A 297 -20.10 -1.01 -10.71
N GLU A 298 -21.20 -1.37 -11.37
CA GLU A 298 -22.55 -0.97 -10.94
C GLU A 298 -22.93 -1.61 -9.59
N ASP A 299 -22.62 -2.89 -9.41
CA ASP A 299 -22.85 -3.60 -8.13
C ASP A 299 -21.99 -2.99 -7.01
N ILE A 300 -20.73 -2.63 -7.30
CA ILE A 300 -19.86 -1.96 -6.34
C ILE A 300 -20.44 -0.59 -5.93
N LYS A 301 -20.95 0.18 -6.88
CA LYS A 301 -21.64 1.45 -6.59
C LYS A 301 -22.86 1.29 -5.69
N GLU A 302 -23.69 0.28 -5.96
CA GLU A 302 -24.87 -0.02 -5.14
C GLU A 302 -24.48 -0.38 -3.69
N ILE A 303 -23.46 -1.23 -3.53
CA ILE A 303 -22.91 -1.60 -2.22
C ILE A 303 -22.34 -0.37 -1.51
N ALA A 304 -21.60 0.48 -2.22
CA ALA A 304 -21.04 1.71 -1.68
C ALA A 304 -22.13 2.67 -1.19
N ILE A 305 -23.18 2.87 -1.98
CA ILE A 305 -24.32 3.70 -1.60
C ILE A 305 -25.05 3.14 -0.37
N ALA A 306 -25.24 1.81 -0.32
CA ALA A 306 -25.87 1.15 0.82
C ALA A 306 -25.04 1.32 2.09
N SER A 307 -23.72 1.15 2.02
CA SER A 307 -22.78 1.34 3.14
C SER A 307 -22.83 2.77 3.70
N ILE A 308 -22.81 3.78 2.83
CA ILE A 308 -22.91 5.19 3.26
C ILE A 308 -24.27 5.48 3.93
N LYS A 309 -25.36 4.95 3.38
CA LYS A 309 -26.71 5.09 3.99
C LYS A 309 -26.79 4.43 5.36
N ASP A 310 -26.08 3.33 5.55
CA ASP A 310 -25.95 2.62 6.83
C ASP A 310 -24.90 3.24 7.77
N SER A 311 -24.38 4.43 7.43
CA SER A 311 -23.35 5.14 8.20
C SER A 311 -22.04 4.36 8.36
N THR A 312 -21.74 3.47 7.43
CA THR A 312 -20.51 2.67 7.42
C THR A 312 -19.49 3.26 6.45
N MET A 313 -18.29 3.57 6.96
CA MET A 313 -17.16 3.99 6.13
C MET A 313 -16.49 2.79 5.47
N MET A 314 -16.21 2.91 4.19
CA MET A 314 -15.52 1.87 3.42
C MET A 314 -14.06 2.20 3.20
N TYR A 315 -13.24 1.16 3.17
CA TYR A 315 -11.90 1.23 2.56
C TYR A 315 -12.07 1.31 1.05
N PHE A 316 -11.55 2.37 0.43
CA PHE A 316 -11.64 2.58 -1.01
C PHE A 316 -10.25 2.83 -1.61
N SER A 317 -9.97 2.19 -2.72
CA SER A 317 -8.74 2.35 -3.49
C SER A 317 -9.04 2.34 -4.97
N CYS A 318 -8.43 3.26 -5.73
CA CYS A 318 -8.56 3.30 -7.18
C CYS A 318 -7.31 3.91 -7.82
N ASP A 319 -7.12 3.70 -9.13
CA ASP A 319 -6.07 4.35 -9.92
C ASP A 319 -6.50 5.78 -10.28
N VAL A 320 -6.10 6.74 -9.46
CA VAL A 320 -6.40 8.17 -9.67
C VAL A 320 -5.30 8.92 -10.42
N GLY A 321 -4.10 8.34 -10.53
CA GLY A 321 -2.92 9.05 -11.02
C GLY A 321 -3.03 9.61 -12.43
N LYS A 322 -3.88 9.01 -13.26
CA LYS A 322 -4.13 9.46 -14.65
C LYS A 322 -5.14 10.61 -14.75
N PHE A 323 -5.96 10.81 -13.74
CA PHE A 323 -7.09 11.73 -13.74
C PHE A 323 -6.91 12.89 -12.75
N LEU A 324 -5.91 12.81 -11.87
CA LEU A 324 -5.69 13.78 -10.79
C LEU A 324 -4.94 15.02 -11.26
N ASP A 325 -5.54 16.19 -11.10
CA ASP A 325 -4.82 17.47 -11.03
C ASP A 325 -4.56 17.85 -9.56
N SER A 326 -3.39 17.47 -9.05
CA SER A 326 -3.01 17.70 -7.65
C SER A 326 -2.89 19.19 -7.28
N LYS A 327 -2.64 20.08 -8.26
CA LYS A 327 -2.54 21.53 -8.01
C LYS A 327 -3.89 22.17 -7.74
N ARG A 328 -4.95 21.62 -8.34
CA ARG A 328 -6.31 22.12 -8.22
C ARG A 328 -7.17 21.27 -7.30
N GLY A 329 -6.67 20.09 -6.89
CA GLY A 329 -7.42 19.11 -6.08
C GLY A 329 -8.61 18.51 -6.84
N LEU A 330 -8.47 18.32 -8.16
CA LEU A 330 -9.51 17.80 -9.03
C LEU A 330 -9.21 16.37 -9.47
N LEU A 331 -10.24 15.55 -9.62
CA LEU A 331 -10.24 14.22 -10.21
C LEU A 331 -11.04 14.21 -11.50
#